data_828d94ea4775c7f2381dde3980d483f2
#
_entry.id   828d94ea4775c7f2381dde3980d483f2
#
_cell.length_a   1.000
_cell.length_b   1.000
_cell.length_c   1.000
_cell.angle_alpha   90.00
_cell.angle_beta   90.00
_cell.angle_gamma   90.00
#
_symmetry.space_group_name_H-M   'P 1'
#
loop_
_entity.id
_entity.type
_entity.pdbx_description
1 polymer ?
#
loop_
_entity_poly.entity_id
_entity_poly.type
_entity_poly.pdbx_seq_one_letter_code
_entity_poly.pdbx_strand_id
1 'polypeptide(L)'
;CEENKNFLSNIINEFKDNDIRVSIFINPSSETLSNLDTIKPDRVELYTYDYAKNYYENKNSAIKPYLEVADYLKRKFPHILLNAGHDLNLDNLEYILENIAAIKEVSIGHALVCDSIDFGLKQTIEKYKKITQQKND
;
A
#
# COMPACT_ATOMS: atom_id res chain seq x y z
N CYS A 1 15.93 10.63 -1.56
CA CYS A 1 16.73 10.95 -2.74
C CYS A 1 16.40 12.34 -3.25
N GLU A 2 17.09 13.36 -2.74
CA GLU A 2 16.88 14.76 -3.17
C GLU A 2 17.21 14.98 -4.65
N GLU A 3 18.20 14.27 -5.18
CA GLU A 3 18.63 14.37 -6.58
C GLU A 3 17.52 14.10 -7.60
N ASN A 4 16.58 13.23 -7.29
CA ASN A 4 15.50 12.85 -8.22
C ASN A 4 14.16 13.57 -7.94
N LYS A 5 14.11 14.45 -6.95
CA LYS A 5 12.89 15.10 -6.50
C LYS A 5 12.24 15.94 -7.59
N ASN A 6 13.03 16.80 -8.24
CA ASN A 6 12.55 17.65 -9.32
C ASN A 6 12.14 16.84 -10.56
N PHE A 7 12.91 15.80 -10.87
CA PHE A 7 12.60 14.89 -11.97
C PHE A 7 11.27 14.16 -11.72
N LEU A 8 11.07 13.59 -10.53
CA LEU A 8 9.82 12.93 -10.15
C LEU A 8 8.64 13.89 -10.16
N SER A 9 8.82 15.11 -9.64
CA SER A 9 7.76 16.12 -9.66
C SER A 9 7.31 16.47 -11.08
N ASN A 10 8.26 16.65 -11.99
CA ASN A 10 7.96 16.95 -13.39
C ASN A 10 7.18 15.82 -14.07
N ILE A 11 7.62 14.57 -13.91
CA ILE A 11 6.92 13.39 -14.46
C ILE A 11 5.52 13.24 -13.87
N ILE A 12 5.38 13.42 -12.56
CA ILE A 12 4.06 13.31 -11.91
C ILE A 12 3.11 14.38 -12.42
N ASN A 13 3.60 15.61 -12.60
CA ASN A 13 2.78 16.68 -13.18
C ASN A 13 2.37 16.36 -14.61
N GLU A 14 3.31 15.87 -15.44
CA GLU A 14 3.01 15.48 -16.83
C GLU A 14 1.94 14.38 -16.90
N PHE A 15 2.00 13.37 -16.05
CA PHE A 15 0.95 12.35 -15.96
C PHE A 15 -0.39 12.93 -15.52
N LYS A 16 -0.40 13.79 -14.52
CA LYS A 16 -1.63 14.42 -13.99
C LYS A 16 -2.26 15.36 -15.03
N ASP A 17 -1.47 16.10 -15.79
CA ASP A 17 -1.94 16.95 -16.88
C ASP A 17 -2.59 16.15 -18.03
N ASN A 18 -2.31 14.84 -18.09
CA ASN A 18 -2.91 13.90 -19.03
C ASN A 18 -3.97 12.99 -18.38
N ASP A 19 -4.54 13.39 -17.23
CA ASP A 19 -5.56 12.63 -16.48
C ASP A 19 -5.10 11.23 -16.04
N ILE A 20 -3.79 11.01 -15.88
CA ILE A 20 -3.21 9.75 -15.42
C ILE A 20 -2.96 9.83 -13.92
N ARG A 21 -3.64 8.95 -13.16
CA ARG A 21 -3.45 8.82 -11.72
C ARG A 21 -2.08 8.24 -11.38
N VAL A 22 -1.35 8.90 -10.48
CA VAL A 22 0.00 8.49 -10.08
C VAL A 22 0.02 7.94 -8.67
N SER A 23 0.54 6.73 -8.51
CA SER A 23 0.87 6.10 -7.22
C SER A 23 2.36 5.86 -7.13
N ILE A 24 2.97 6.16 -5.98
CA ILE A 24 4.39 5.92 -5.73
C ILE A 24 4.59 4.93 -4.60
N PHE A 25 5.54 4.01 -4.77
CA PHE A 25 5.97 3.11 -3.70
C PHE A 25 6.79 3.87 -2.66
N ILE A 26 6.49 3.62 -1.38
CA ILE A 26 7.27 4.13 -0.26
C ILE A 26 7.56 3.03 0.76
N ASN A 27 8.76 3.05 1.33
CA ASN A 27 9.03 2.31 2.55
C ASN A 27 8.32 2.98 3.74
N PRO A 28 7.88 2.22 4.75
CA PRO A 28 7.22 2.77 5.93
C PRO A 28 8.24 3.45 6.87
N SER A 29 8.80 4.59 6.42
CA SER A 29 9.76 5.39 7.18
C SER A 29 9.47 6.88 7.03
N SER A 30 9.79 7.66 8.06
CA SER A 30 9.59 9.11 8.07
C SER A 30 10.41 9.84 7.00
N GLU A 31 11.56 9.31 6.61
CA GLU A 31 12.42 9.90 5.57
C GLU A 31 11.74 9.93 4.20
N THR A 32 10.98 8.88 3.87
CA THR A 32 10.28 8.79 2.57
C THR A 32 9.12 9.75 2.46
N LEU A 33 8.57 10.19 3.59
CA LEU A 33 7.43 11.11 3.66
C LEU A 33 7.81 12.58 3.49
N SER A 34 9.06 12.95 3.74
CA SER A 34 9.53 14.34 3.73
C SER A 34 9.40 15.05 2.37
N ASN A 35 9.32 14.30 1.28
CA ASN A 35 9.28 14.83 -0.08
C ASN A 35 7.87 14.87 -0.70
N LEU A 36 6.85 14.38 0.00
CA LEU A 36 5.49 14.31 -0.54
C LEU A 36 4.89 15.68 -0.86
N ASP A 37 5.26 16.72 -0.09
CA ASP A 37 4.84 18.11 -0.36
C ASP A 37 5.31 18.63 -1.73
N THR A 38 6.44 18.11 -2.22
CA THR A 38 7.01 18.55 -3.50
C THR A 38 6.53 17.71 -4.65
N ILE A 39 6.53 16.38 -4.49
CA ILE A 39 6.20 15.45 -5.58
C ILE A 39 4.69 15.27 -5.79
N LYS A 40 3.86 15.50 -4.77
CA LYS A 40 2.39 15.54 -4.80
C LYS A 40 1.73 14.41 -5.62
N PRO A 41 2.00 13.14 -5.32
CA PRO A 41 1.33 12.03 -5.98
C PRO A 41 -0.15 11.98 -5.58
N ASP A 42 -1.00 11.31 -6.35
CA ASP A 42 -2.40 11.07 -5.97
C ASP A 42 -2.51 9.99 -4.90
N ARG A 43 -1.56 9.03 -4.93
CA ARG A 43 -1.51 7.92 -3.99
C ARG A 43 -0.08 7.60 -3.58
N VAL A 44 0.04 7.02 -2.41
CA VAL A 44 1.24 6.31 -1.97
C VAL A 44 0.89 4.85 -1.73
N GLU A 45 1.78 3.95 -2.11
CA GLU A 45 1.66 2.52 -1.87
C GLU A 45 2.74 2.08 -0.89
N LEU A 46 2.32 1.59 0.27
CA LEU A 46 3.22 1.06 1.29
C LEU A 46 3.86 -0.23 0.79
N TYR A 47 5.17 -0.29 0.77
CA TYR A 47 5.94 -1.49 0.48
C TYR A 47 5.88 -2.45 1.66
N THR A 48 5.06 -3.51 1.54
CA THR A 48 4.70 -4.37 2.68
C THR A 48 5.60 -5.60 2.86
N TYR A 49 6.76 -5.66 2.22
CA TYR A 49 7.71 -6.77 2.35
C TYR A 49 8.09 -7.08 3.80
N ASP A 50 8.55 -6.07 4.56
CA ASP A 50 8.98 -6.27 5.94
C ASP A 50 7.82 -6.66 6.86
N TYR A 51 6.62 -6.15 6.60
CA TYR A 51 5.40 -6.59 7.28
C TYR A 51 5.14 -8.07 7.03
N ALA A 52 5.09 -8.49 5.77
CA ALA A 52 4.81 -9.87 5.39
C ALA A 52 5.86 -10.85 5.93
N LYS A 53 7.14 -10.48 5.85
CA LYS A 53 8.26 -11.27 6.36
C LYS A 53 8.20 -11.50 7.87
N ASN A 54 7.87 -10.46 8.65
CA ASN A 54 7.87 -10.53 10.11
C ASN A 54 6.49 -10.89 10.69
N TYR A 55 5.46 -11.04 9.84
CA TYR A 55 4.08 -11.29 10.25
C TYR A 55 3.94 -12.53 11.13
N TYR A 56 4.55 -13.63 10.74
CA TYR A 56 4.45 -14.91 11.43
C TYR A 56 5.24 -14.95 12.76
N GLU A 57 6.27 -14.11 12.88
CA GLU A 57 7.02 -13.99 14.13
C GLU A 57 6.27 -13.14 15.15
N ASN A 58 5.86 -11.93 14.76
CA ASN A 58 5.08 -11.03 15.61
C ASN A 58 4.32 -9.98 14.78
N LYS A 59 3.07 -10.28 14.43
CA LYS A 59 2.22 -9.39 13.64
C LYS A 59 2.01 -8.00 14.25
N ASN A 60 1.97 -7.91 15.60
CA ASN A 60 1.81 -6.62 16.28
C ASN A 60 3.04 -5.71 16.14
N SER A 61 4.23 -6.29 16.13
CA SER A 61 5.46 -5.53 15.88
C SER A 61 5.63 -5.22 14.40
N ALA A 62 5.29 -6.16 13.53
CA ALA A 62 5.43 -6.02 12.08
C ALA A 62 4.60 -4.86 11.51
N ILE A 63 3.42 -4.60 12.08
CA ILE A 63 2.50 -3.57 11.57
C ILE A 63 2.83 -2.15 12.08
N LYS A 64 3.57 -1.99 13.18
CA LYS A 64 3.79 -0.69 13.82
C LYS A 64 4.30 0.42 12.87
N PRO A 65 5.36 0.19 12.04
CA PRO A 65 5.85 1.23 11.15
C PRO A 65 4.78 1.69 10.15
N TYR A 66 3.90 0.78 9.74
CA TYR A 66 2.82 1.04 8.79
C TYR A 66 1.70 1.87 9.41
N LEU A 67 1.37 1.62 10.68
CA LEU A 67 0.43 2.43 11.46
C LEU A 67 0.93 3.87 11.62
N GLU A 68 2.20 4.04 11.96
CA GLU A 68 2.83 5.36 12.13
C GLU A 68 2.77 6.18 10.84
N VAL A 69 3.09 5.56 9.69
CA VAL A 69 3.04 6.21 8.39
C VAL A 69 1.60 6.52 7.98
N ALA A 70 0.66 5.60 8.18
CA ALA A 70 -0.76 5.84 7.87
C ALA A 70 -1.34 7.01 8.69
N ASP A 71 -1.01 7.08 9.96
CA ASP A 71 -1.40 8.18 10.86
C ASP A 71 -0.78 9.52 10.43
N TYR A 72 0.49 9.51 10.05
CA TYR A 72 1.17 10.70 9.55
C TYR A 72 0.52 11.21 8.27
N LEU A 73 0.29 10.33 7.29
CA LEU A 73 -0.37 10.67 6.03
C LEU A 73 -1.77 11.25 6.27
N LYS A 74 -2.57 10.61 7.10
CA LYS A 74 -3.91 11.09 7.45
C LYS A 74 -3.90 12.52 8.02
N ARG A 75 -2.90 12.86 8.84
CA ARG A 75 -2.79 14.19 9.48
C ARG A 75 -2.20 15.25 8.57
N LYS A 76 -1.18 14.90 7.77
CA LYS A 76 -0.40 15.87 6.98
C LYS A 76 -0.83 15.96 5.53
N PHE A 77 -1.30 14.85 4.95
CA PHE A 77 -1.62 14.72 3.54
C PHE A 77 -2.98 14.03 3.32
N PRO A 78 -4.09 14.57 3.87
CA PRO A 78 -5.40 13.92 3.82
C PRO A 78 -5.95 13.74 2.40
N HIS A 79 -5.37 14.42 1.41
CA HIS A 79 -5.71 14.32 0.00
C HIS A 79 -4.96 13.18 -0.73
N ILE A 80 -3.87 12.66 -0.15
CA ILE A 80 -3.12 11.52 -0.72
C ILE A 80 -3.75 10.23 -0.22
N LEU A 81 -4.21 9.39 -1.14
CA LEU A 81 -4.81 8.12 -0.79
C LEU A 81 -3.73 7.06 -0.52
N LEU A 82 -4.02 6.15 0.40
CA LEU A 82 -3.10 5.11 0.83
C LEU A 82 -3.43 3.77 0.17
N ASN A 83 -2.44 3.14 -0.44
CA ASN A 83 -2.46 1.78 -0.94
C ASN A 83 -1.43 0.93 -0.19
N ALA A 84 -1.50 -0.39 -0.34
CA ALA A 84 -0.52 -1.33 0.19
C ALA A 84 -0.26 -2.46 -0.81
N GLY A 85 1.00 -2.88 -0.93
CA GLY A 85 1.38 -3.95 -1.84
C GLY A 85 2.75 -4.51 -1.55
N HIS A 86 3.00 -5.68 -2.05
CA HIS A 86 4.13 -6.57 -1.94
C HIS A 86 3.95 -7.64 -0.83
N ASP A 87 4.00 -8.90 -1.25
CA ASP A 87 3.94 -10.12 -0.41
C ASP A 87 2.70 -10.23 0.51
N LEU A 88 1.64 -9.49 0.19
CA LEU A 88 0.34 -9.69 0.82
C LEU A 88 -0.30 -10.99 0.29
N ASN A 89 -0.89 -11.75 1.21
CA ASN A 89 -1.51 -13.05 0.94
C ASN A 89 -2.78 -13.26 1.80
N LEU A 90 -3.44 -14.41 1.68
CA LEU A 90 -4.68 -14.71 2.41
C LEU A 90 -4.50 -14.72 3.95
N ASP A 91 -3.28 -14.96 4.46
CA ASP A 91 -3.03 -15.03 5.90
C ASP A 91 -2.82 -13.64 6.52
N ASN A 92 -2.13 -12.74 5.80
CA ASN A 92 -1.68 -11.46 6.36
C ASN A 92 -2.50 -10.24 5.91
N LEU A 93 -3.31 -10.38 4.84
CA LEU A 93 -4.06 -9.28 4.25
C LEU A 93 -5.16 -8.75 5.18
N GLU A 94 -5.94 -9.63 5.81
CA GLU A 94 -7.03 -9.23 6.69
C GLU A 94 -6.52 -8.36 7.84
N TYR A 95 -5.47 -8.80 8.51
CA TYR A 95 -4.91 -8.11 9.67
C TYR A 95 -4.41 -6.69 9.35
N ILE A 96 -3.72 -6.48 8.22
CA ILE A 96 -3.27 -5.13 7.86
C ILE A 96 -4.46 -4.22 7.51
N LEU A 97 -5.49 -4.75 6.85
CA LEU A 97 -6.69 -3.99 6.49
C LEU A 97 -7.54 -3.62 7.70
N GLU A 98 -7.68 -4.50 8.68
CA GLU A 98 -8.41 -4.23 9.93
C GLU A 98 -7.74 -3.12 10.75
N ASN A 99 -6.40 -3.12 10.79
CA ASN A 99 -5.64 -2.17 11.61
C ASN A 99 -5.38 -0.83 10.91
N ILE A 100 -5.33 -0.80 9.56
CA ILE A 100 -5.10 0.42 8.79
C ILE A 100 -6.30 0.71 7.90
N ALA A 101 -7.35 1.27 8.50
CA ALA A 101 -8.57 1.62 7.78
C ALA A 101 -8.39 2.62 6.63
N ALA A 102 -7.26 3.34 6.59
CA ALA A 102 -6.94 4.31 5.55
C ALA A 102 -6.56 3.68 4.20
N ILE A 103 -6.14 2.40 4.15
CA ILE A 103 -5.78 1.71 2.91
C ILE A 103 -7.02 1.62 2.01
N LYS A 104 -6.91 2.08 0.76
CA LYS A 104 -8.00 2.11 -0.22
C LYS A 104 -7.89 1.04 -1.29
N GLU A 105 -6.67 0.65 -1.64
CA GLU A 105 -6.39 -0.40 -2.61
C GLU A 105 -5.25 -1.28 -2.12
N VAL A 106 -5.24 -2.53 -2.56
CA VAL A 106 -4.14 -3.48 -2.33
C VAL A 106 -3.70 -4.12 -3.64
N SER A 107 -2.40 -4.35 -3.76
CA SER A 107 -1.79 -5.03 -4.90
C SER A 107 -1.37 -6.43 -4.47
N ILE A 108 -2.00 -7.46 -5.06
CA ILE A 108 -1.69 -8.87 -4.79
C ILE A 108 -1.10 -9.50 -6.04
N GLY A 109 0.16 -9.92 -5.97
CA GLY A 109 0.90 -10.50 -7.09
C GLY A 109 1.11 -12.02 -6.95
N HIS A 110 2.29 -12.42 -6.49
CA HIS A 110 2.70 -13.83 -6.39
C HIS A 110 1.69 -14.72 -5.66
N ALA A 111 1.19 -14.26 -4.52
CA ALA A 111 0.24 -15.04 -3.73
C ALA A 111 -1.03 -15.37 -4.51
N LEU A 112 -1.57 -14.44 -5.30
CA LEU A 112 -2.75 -14.69 -6.13
C LEU A 112 -2.49 -15.80 -7.15
N VAL A 113 -1.30 -15.83 -7.76
CA VAL A 113 -0.93 -16.88 -8.73
C VAL A 113 -0.77 -18.23 -8.03
N CYS A 114 -0.04 -18.29 -6.91
CA CYS A 114 0.16 -19.53 -6.15
C CYS A 114 -1.18 -20.10 -5.66
N ASP A 115 -1.99 -19.27 -5.01
CA ASP A 115 -3.32 -19.68 -4.53
C ASP A 115 -4.24 -20.14 -5.66
N SER A 116 -4.07 -19.57 -6.87
CA SER A 116 -4.86 -19.97 -8.04
C SER A 116 -4.50 -21.35 -8.57
N ILE A 117 -3.29 -21.84 -8.30
CA ILE A 117 -2.89 -23.22 -8.62
C ILE A 117 -3.63 -24.20 -7.70
N ASP A 118 -3.78 -23.85 -6.42
CA ASP A 118 -4.41 -24.72 -5.43
C ASP A 118 -5.94 -24.65 -5.46
N PHE A 119 -6.52 -23.45 -5.58
CA PHE A 119 -7.98 -23.24 -5.47
C PHE A 119 -8.69 -23.00 -6.81
N GLY A 120 -7.93 -22.75 -7.88
CA GLY A 120 -8.46 -22.21 -9.13
C GLY A 120 -8.69 -20.68 -9.07
N LEU A 121 -8.45 -19.99 -10.19
CA LEU A 121 -8.45 -18.53 -10.27
C LEU A 121 -9.73 -17.88 -9.73
N LYS A 122 -10.90 -18.44 -10.08
CA LYS A 122 -12.20 -17.89 -9.65
C LYS A 122 -12.33 -17.86 -8.13
N GLN A 123 -12.08 -19.00 -7.47
CA GLN A 123 -12.19 -19.10 -6.01
C GLN A 123 -11.16 -18.24 -5.31
N THR A 124 -9.95 -18.16 -5.85
CA THR A 124 -8.88 -17.30 -5.30
C THR A 124 -9.31 -15.84 -5.31
N ILE A 125 -9.83 -15.34 -6.44
CA ILE A 125 -10.33 -13.97 -6.54
C ILE A 125 -11.48 -13.74 -5.54
N GLU A 126 -12.40 -14.68 -5.39
CA GLU A 126 -13.51 -14.57 -4.42
C GLU A 126 -13.01 -14.50 -2.97
N LYS A 127 -11.99 -15.30 -2.61
CA LYS A 127 -11.35 -15.26 -1.27
C LYS A 127 -10.74 -13.87 -0.98
N TYR A 128 -9.92 -13.34 -1.89
CA TYR A 128 -9.33 -12.02 -1.74
C TYR A 128 -10.38 -10.90 -1.69
N LYS A 129 -11.40 -10.97 -2.56
CA LYS A 129 -12.51 -10.00 -2.56
C LYS A 129 -13.29 -10.01 -1.24
N LYS A 130 -13.53 -11.19 -0.66
CA LYS A 130 -14.21 -11.29 0.64
C LYS A 130 -13.47 -10.51 1.73
N ILE A 131 -12.15 -10.64 1.82
CA ILE A 131 -11.32 -9.91 2.80
C ILE A 131 -11.41 -8.39 2.55
N THR A 132 -11.32 -7.95 1.30
CA THR A 132 -11.31 -6.52 0.97
C THR A 132 -12.69 -5.87 1.09
N GLN A 133 -13.78 -6.62 0.96
CA GLN A 133 -15.16 -6.12 1.04
C GLN A 133 -15.69 -6.01 2.47
N GLN A 134 -15.25 -6.86 3.39
CA GLN A 134 -15.64 -6.79 4.82
C GLN A 134 -15.30 -5.45 5.49
N LYS A 135 -14.47 -4.63 4.85
CA LYS A 135 -14.04 -3.33 5.32
C LYS A 135 -15.04 -2.20 5.01
N ASN A 136 -16.04 -2.42 4.16
CA ASN A 136 -16.95 -1.38 3.68
C ASN A 136 -18.31 -1.38 4.39
N ASP A 137 -18.49 -2.27 5.36
CA ASP A 137 -19.63 -2.33 6.28
C ASP A 137 -19.23 -1.79 7.67
#